data_4c3cf4b9c11a73302b286d2d1ec1b253
#
_entry.id   4c3cf4b9c11a73302b286d2d1ec1b253
#
_cell.length_a   1.000
_cell.length_b   1.000
_cell.length_c   1.000
_cell.angle_alpha   90.00
_cell.angle_beta   90.00
_cell.angle_gamma   90.00
#
_symmetry.space_group_name_H-M   'P 1'
#
loop_
_entity.id
_entity.type
_entity.pdbx_description
1 polymer ?
#
loop_
_entity_poly.entity_id
_entity_poly.type
_entity_poly.pdbx_seq_one_letter_code
_entity_poly.pdbx_strand_id
1 'polypeptide(L)'
;MIQSIENNEHKILIYLKSKSNFSHCPLCGMKSQHVHSTYIRKPLDASILSKPVQLKIQAKKFFCLNSNCKRQIFTDRFTGFLNTYRRLTVRLEEVFLQLSLSMSAEALSRFLFKLGYERSGDSLLDLLRRIDSTEKEIKNQSLTHIGVDDFSFRRGVDFGTVICDLKTHRPVEILASRSTQAFKEWLEKHPSVKLVTRDRATTYTKAIHSTNPDIIQIADKWHFLKNLLDVVKETISSRFPKGWFIIPECPVLETTDNETDIATTNEESTVSHESLSEKEQSKWTLILEVQKVYQQLGSIRQTARHLKLSRTSVTKYIQLSEPPKQIRKPRVNQFLPYLNQITQWCQEGKTAIWIHKQLIQQGFKGAPSSTRRKVQEIKATLSIKKNKKVEDKINKNPPKYLKATKFQIISLIWRKATSLTQQELDLLNQLFQGHSDLSKLYTAVQLFRDLVTMGQVVKLSQWLERYVNHEIKLLREFCRRMKRDEQSIINALVYPYTNAICEGNVNRIKMIKRQMYGRASFELLRIKVLYA
;
A
#
# COMPACT_ATOMS: atom_id res chain seq x y z
N MET A 1 34.90 35.88 -12.42
CA MET A 1 34.85 37.22 -11.74
C MET A 1 33.57 37.90 -12.12
N ILE A 2 32.81 38.38 -11.15
CA ILE A 2 31.59 39.15 -11.37
C ILE A 2 32.01 40.54 -11.88
N GLN A 3 31.38 41.02 -12.96
CA GLN A 3 31.59 42.33 -13.52
C GLN A 3 30.48 43.28 -13.09
N SER A 4 29.22 42.85 -13.21
CA SER A 4 28.04 43.62 -12.78
C SER A 4 26.86 42.68 -12.49
N ILE A 5 25.90 43.19 -11.75
CA ILE A 5 24.64 42.53 -11.44
C ILE A 5 23.52 43.52 -11.76
N GLU A 6 22.58 43.12 -12.59
CA GLU A 6 21.36 43.85 -12.89
C GLU A 6 20.16 43.10 -12.28
N ASN A 7 19.38 43.76 -11.45
CA ASN A 7 18.18 43.19 -10.83
C ASN A 7 16.94 43.83 -11.44
N ASN A 8 16.27 43.10 -12.31
CA ASN A 8 15.00 43.51 -12.93
C ASN A 8 13.81 42.88 -12.19
N GLU A 9 12.58 43.34 -12.48
CA GLU A 9 11.37 42.80 -11.86
C GLU A 9 11.22 41.29 -12.02
N HIS A 10 11.61 40.72 -13.17
CA HIS A 10 11.36 39.32 -13.54
C HIS A 10 12.59 38.41 -13.40
N LYS A 11 13.81 38.95 -13.39
CA LYS A 11 15.05 38.14 -13.38
C LYS A 11 16.26 38.93 -12.87
N ILE A 12 17.28 38.23 -12.44
CA ILE A 12 18.59 38.73 -12.10
C ILE A 12 19.57 38.35 -13.21
N LEU A 13 20.28 39.35 -13.78
CA LEU A 13 21.34 39.13 -14.75
C LEU A 13 22.69 39.32 -14.07
N ILE A 14 23.56 38.32 -14.15
CA ILE A 14 24.92 38.40 -13.58
C ILE A 14 25.94 38.33 -14.71
N TYR A 15 26.72 39.35 -14.89
CA TYR A 15 27.78 39.41 -15.89
C TYR A 15 29.07 38.87 -15.30
N LEU A 16 29.63 37.88 -15.94
CA LEU A 16 30.82 37.16 -15.49
C LEU A 16 31.89 37.17 -16.59
N LYS A 17 33.15 37.27 -16.18
CA LYS A 17 34.29 37.13 -17.06
C LYS A 17 35.19 36.00 -16.56
N SER A 18 35.67 35.15 -17.47
CA SER A 18 36.66 34.11 -17.13
C SER A 18 37.97 34.76 -16.63
N LYS A 19 38.45 34.33 -15.45
CA LYS A 19 39.71 34.79 -14.89
C LYS A 19 40.91 34.10 -15.56
N SER A 20 40.73 32.93 -16.13
CA SER A 20 41.81 32.14 -16.70
C SER A 20 42.42 32.79 -17.92
N ASN A 21 43.74 32.92 -17.94
CA ASN A 21 44.52 33.36 -19.07
C ASN A 21 45.00 32.20 -19.94
N PHE A 22 44.70 30.96 -19.56
CA PHE A 22 45.04 29.76 -20.32
C PHE A 22 43.91 28.73 -20.22
N SER A 23 43.88 27.78 -21.14
CA SER A 23 43.03 26.61 -21.06
C SER A 23 43.72 25.41 -21.70
N HIS A 24 43.22 24.20 -21.46
CA HIS A 24 43.79 22.97 -21.99
C HIS A 24 42.92 22.45 -23.16
N CYS A 25 43.57 22.06 -24.24
CA CYS A 25 42.86 21.42 -25.35
C CYS A 25 42.19 20.13 -24.88
N PRO A 26 40.87 19.97 -25.06
CA PRO A 26 40.14 18.79 -24.56
C PRO A 26 40.48 17.51 -25.34
N LEU A 27 41.22 17.57 -26.42
CA LEU A 27 41.62 16.41 -27.21
C LEU A 27 43.02 15.92 -26.92
N CYS A 28 44.03 16.85 -26.87
CA CYS A 28 45.44 16.51 -26.68
C CYS A 28 46.03 16.98 -25.34
N GLY A 29 45.25 17.65 -24.48
CA GLY A 29 45.72 18.17 -23.18
C GLY A 29 46.67 19.38 -23.25
N MET A 30 47.12 19.82 -24.44
CA MET A 30 48.07 20.94 -24.60
C MET A 30 47.50 22.22 -23.97
N LYS A 31 48.29 22.85 -23.11
CA LYS A 31 48.01 24.16 -22.51
C LYS A 31 48.20 25.24 -23.55
N SER A 32 47.24 26.16 -23.68
CA SER A 32 47.35 27.31 -24.55
C SER A 32 46.95 28.59 -23.85
N GLN A 33 47.69 29.68 -24.12
CA GLN A 33 47.40 31.06 -23.69
C GLN A 33 46.97 31.94 -24.88
N HIS A 34 47.07 31.43 -26.10
CA HIS A 34 46.75 32.14 -27.33
C HIS A 34 45.23 32.20 -27.54
N VAL A 35 44.67 33.34 -27.21
CA VAL A 35 43.23 33.59 -27.35
C VAL A 35 42.87 33.81 -28.81
N HIS A 36 41.95 33.02 -29.35
CA HIS A 36 41.41 33.19 -30.70
C HIS A 36 40.31 34.27 -30.71
N SER A 37 39.33 34.14 -29.80
CA SER A 37 38.17 35.07 -29.73
C SER A 37 37.44 34.92 -28.40
N THR A 38 36.51 35.79 -28.16
CA THR A 38 35.58 35.70 -27.02
C THR A 38 34.15 35.52 -27.50
N TYR A 39 33.32 34.89 -26.67
CA TYR A 39 31.90 34.72 -26.91
C TYR A 39 31.12 34.71 -25.60
N ILE A 40 29.80 34.97 -25.67
CA ILE A 40 28.96 34.99 -24.47
C ILE A 40 28.16 33.72 -24.34
N ARG A 41 28.28 33.03 -23.22
CA ARG A 41 27.37 31.96 -22.81
C ARG A 41 26.30 32.54 -21.89
N LYS A 42 25.06 32.03 -22.02
CA LYS A 42 23.90 32.53 -21.26
C LYS A 42 23.22 31.37 -20.52
N PRO A 43 23.89 30.67 -19.58
CA PRO A 43 23.24 29.62 -18.80
C PRO A 43 22.34 30.24 -17.74
N LEU A 44 21.31 29.44 -17.35
CA LEU A 44 20.48 29.70 -16.18
C LEU A 44 21.14 29.13 -14.93
N ASP A 45 20.90 29.76 -13.80
CA ASP A 45 21.39 29.35 -12.49
C ASP A 45 20.25 29.30 -11.47
N ALA A 46 20.50 28.80 -10.26
CA ALA A 46 19.54 28.75 -9.18
C ALA A 46 18.99 30.15 -8.87
N SER A 47 17.69 30.23 -8.59
CA SER A 47 17.00 31.48 -8.28
C SER A 47 17.55 32.16 -7.01
N ILE A 48 17.54 33.49 -7.01
CA ILE A 48 17.86 34.31 -5.85
C ILE A 48 16.62 35.16 -5.55
N LEU A 49 16.14 35.17 -4.31
CA LEU A 49 14.96 35.90 -3.88
C LEU A 49 13.73 35.66 -4.79
N SER A 50 13.50 34.37 -5.11
CA SER A 50 12.42 33.92 -5.98
C SER A 50 12.50 34.41 -7.44
N LYS A 51 13.59 35.05 -7.86
CA LYS A 51 13.81 35.49 -9.25
C LYS A 51 14.78 34.53 -9.94
N PRO A 52 14.49 34.05 -11.17
CA PRO A 52 15.43 33.25 -11.96
C PRO A 52 16.70 34.04 -12.25
N VAL A 53 17.84 33.36 -12.18
CA VAL A 53 19.15 33.98 -12.46
C VAL A 53 19.62 33.55 -13.83
N GLN A 54 19.95 34.50 -14.68
CA GLN A 54 20.63 34.27 -15.94
C GLN A 54 22.06 34.82 -15.87
N LEU A 55 23.02 33.95 -16.09
CA LEU A 55 24.42 34.33 -16.19
C LEU A 55 24.74 34.76 -17.62
N LYS A 56 25.57 35.79 -17.78
CA LYS A 56 26.18 36.22 -19.04
C LYS A 56 27.69 36.07 -18.88
N ILE A 57 28.25 34.90 -19.33
CA ILE A 57 29.64 34.57 -19.13
C ILE A 57 30.43 34.90 -20.37
N GLN A 58 31.34 35.86 -20.29
CA GLN A 58 32.32 36.12 -21.34
C GLN A 58 33.40 35.01 -21.28
N ALA A 59 33.30 34.05 -22.17
CA ALA A 59 34.19 32.92 -22.30
C ALA A 59 35.19 33.13 -23.46
N LYS A 60 36.35 32.51 -23.37
CA LYS A 60 37.41 32.60 -24.35
C LYS A 60 37.46 31.35 -25.23
N LYS A 61 37.89 31.50 -26.48
CA LYS A 61 38.32 30.42 -27.35
C LYS A 61 39.85 30.54 -27.49
N PHE A 62 40.53 29.41 -27.55
CA PHE A 62 41.97 29.33 -27.61
C PHE A 62 42.39 28.54 -28.85
N PHE A 63 43.57 28.86 -29.40
CA PHE A 63 44.23 28.03 -30.41
C PHE A 63 44.89 26.82 -29.74
N CYS A 64 44.77 25.64 -30.35
CA CYS A 64 45.60 24.49 -29.98
C CYS A 64 46.94 24.61 -30.69
N LEU A 65 48.03 24.63 -29.89
CA LEU A 65 49.38 24.81 -30.39
C LEU A 65 50.06 23.48 -30.81
N ASN A 66 49.37 22.35 -30.64
CA ASN A 66 49.89 21.06 -31.07
C ASN A 66 49.52 20.83 -32.56
N SER A 67 50.52 20.84 -33.43
CA SER A 67 50.41 20.64 -34.86
C SER A 67 49.79 19.27 -35.24
N ASN A 68 49.98 18.27 -34.39
CA ASN A 68 49.46 16.92 -34.60
C ASN A 68 48.01 16.75 -34.08
N CYS A 69 47.43 17.79 -33.48
CA CYS A 69 46.08 17.73 -32.95
C CYS A 69 45.03 18.08 -34.03
N LYS A 70 44.05 17.21 -34.20
CA LYS A 70 42.93 17.45 -35.11
C LYS A 70 42.09 18.70 -34.77
N ARG A 71 42.21 19.21 -33.54
CA ARG A 71 41.48 20.37 -33.06
C ARG A 71 42.34 21.61 -33.07
N GLN A 72 42.03 22.53 -33.92
CA GLN A 72 42.73 23.81 -34.02
C GLN A 72 42.27 24.85 -33.02
N ILE A 73 40.98 24.91 -32.72
CA ILE A 73 40.39 25.88 -31.79
C ILE A 73 39.53 25.14 -30.76
N PHE A 74 39.64 25.52 -29.50
CA PHE A 74 38.83 24.99 -28.43
C PHE A 74 38.34 26.10 -27.48
N THR A 75 37.25 25.82 -26.75
CA THR A 75 36.62 26.77 -25.85
C THR A 75 37.04 26.52 -24.40
N ASP A 76 37.08 27.59 -23.61
CA ASP A 76 37.29 27.51 -22.16
C ASP A 76 36.27 26.57 -21.50
N ARG A 77 36.73 25.78 -20.53
CA ARG A 77 35.93 24.80 -19.78
C ARG A 77 35.75 25.25 -18.36
N PHE A 78 34.50 25.24 -17.89
CA PHE A 78 34.14 25.63 -16.53
C PHE A 78 33.80 24.40 -15.70
N THR A 79 34.80 23.50 -15.54
CA THR A 79 34.63 22.22 -14.85
C THR A 79 34.02 22.41 -13.46
N GLY A 80 33.01 21.59 -13.10
CA GLY A 80 32.29 21.65 -11.82
C GLY A 80 31.25 22.78 -11.73
N PHE A 81 31.26 23.75 -12.67
CA PHE A 81 30.31 24.85 -12.67
C PHE A 81 29.31 24.81 -13.85
N LEU A 82 29.83 24.55 -15.05
CA LEU A 82 29.02 24.56 -16.28
C LEU A 82 29.49 23.48 -17.26
N ASN A 83 28.71 22.46 -17.46
CA ASN A 83 29.03 21.39 -18.38
C ASN A 83 29.04 21.84 -19.86
N THR A 84 29.74 21.07 -20.69
CA THR A 84 29.91 21.38 -22.12
C THR A 84 28.53 21.40 -22.81
N TYR A 85 28.29 22.46 -23.61
CA TYR A 85 27.05 22.69 -24.34
C TYR A 85 25.78 22.79 -23.48
N ARG A 86 25.90 22.87 -22.16
CA ARG A 86 24.75 23.03 -21.26
C ARG A 86 24.30 24.47 -21.13
N ARG A 87 22.98 24.64 -20.94
CA ARG A 87 22.32 25.92 -20.68
C ARG A 87 21.90 26.09 -19.23
N LEU A 88 22.27 25.16 -18.37
CA LEU A 88 22.06 25.18 -16.93
C LEU A 88 23.42 25.06 -16.24
N THR A 89 23.60 25.71 -15.09
CA THR A 89 24.73 25.42 -14.19
C THR A 89 24.57 24.01 -13.61
N VAL A 90 25.67 23.40 -13.20
CA VAL A 90 25.65 22.03 -12.63
C VAL A 90 24.68 21.95 -11.45
N ARG A 91 24.70 22.93 -10.53
CA ARG A 91 23.81 22.95 -9.37
C ARG A 91 22.34 23.09 -9.72
N LEU A 92 21.96 23.86 -10.74
CA LEU A 92 20.57 23.98 -11.19
C LEU A 92 20.13 22.72 -11.95
N GLU A 93 21.02 22.13 -12.74
CA GLU A 93 20.78 20.86 -13.43
C GLU A 93 20.50 19.74 -12.41
N GLU A 94 21.24 19.68 -11.29
CA GLU A 94 21.05 18.76 -10.18
C GLU A 94 19.66 18.94 -9.53
N VAL A 95 19.26 20.18 -9.22
CA VAL A 95 17.93 20.47 -8.65
C VAL A 95 16.82 19.99 -9.60
N PHE A 96 16.95 20.30 -10.90
CA PHE A 96 15.95 19.86 -11.89
C PHE A 96 15.91 18.34 -12.03
N LEU A 97 17.05 17.68 -11.93
CA LEU A 97 17.17 16.23 -11.95
C LEU A 97 16.41 15.61 -10.77
N GLN A 98 16.66 16.07 -9.54
CA GLN A 98 15.99 15.57 -8.33
C GLN A 98 14.46 15.80 -8.39
N LEU A 99 14.03 16.96 -8.86
CA LEU A 99 12.60 17.23 -9.08
C LEU A 99 12.00 16.34 -10.18
N SER A 100 12.76 16.09 -11.26
CA SER A 100 12.33 15.19 -12.35
C SER A 100 12.16 13.74 -11.91
N LEU A 101 12.96 13.28 -10.94
CA LEU A 101 12.77 11.97 -10.32
C LEU A 101 11.47 11.88 -9.52
N SER A 102 11.09 12.97 -8.82
CA SER A 102 9.96 13.00 -7.88
C SER A 102 8.62 13.33 -8.51
N MET A 103 8.58 14.00 -9.67
CA MET A 103 7.36 14.49 -10.32
C MET A 103 7.24 13.98 -11.76
N SER A 104 6.03 14.08 -12.36
CA SER A 104 5.89 13.91 -13.82
C SER A 104 6.50 15.10 -14.56
N ALA A 105 7.05 14.87 -15.75
CA ALA A 105 7.72 15.91 -16.54
C ALA A 105 6.80 17.11 -16.83
N GLU A 106 5.52 16.86 -17.16
CA GLU A 106 4.53 17.90 -17.40
C GLU A 106 4.17 18.69 -16.13
N ALA A 107 4.03 18.03 -14.99
CA ALA A 107 3.77 18.73 -13.72
C ALA A 107 4.97 19.60 -13.32
N LEU A 108 6.18 19.07 -13.51
CA LEU A 108 7.41 19.81 -13.25
C LEU A 108 7.58 21.01 -14.22
N SER A 109 7.30 20.83 -15.50
CA SER A 109 7.33 21.91 -16.50
C SER A 109 6.45 23.08 -16.08
N ARG A 110 5.18 22.80 -15.71
CA ARG A 110 4.25 23.81 -15.18
C ARG A 110 4.71 24.46 -13.88
N PHE A 111 5.32 23.68 -13.00
CA PHE A 111 5.86 24.19 -11.74
C PHE A 111 7.06 25.13 -11.99
N LEU A 112 8.01 24.72 -12.84
CA LEU A 112 9.18 25.51 -13.20
C LEU A 112 8.81 26.80 -13.93
N PHE A 113 7.77 26.77 -14.77
CA PHE A 113 7.25 27.97 -15.43
C PHE A 113 6.81 29.02 -14.41
N LYS A 114 6.12 28.61 -13.33
CA LYS A 114 5.75 29.54 -12.23
C LYS A 114 6.95 30.12 -11.48
N LEU A 115 8.10 29.45 -11.52
CA LEU A 115 9.37 29.93 -10.95
C LEU A 115 10.20 30.74 -11.96
N GLY A 116 9.66 31.03 -13.14
CA GLY A 116 10.32 31.78 -14.21
C GLY A 116 11.32 30.96 -15.06
N TYR A 117 11.27 29.62 -14.99
CA TYR A 117 12.09 28.75 -15.82
C TYR A 117 11.24 28.09 -16.92
N GLU A 118 11.44 28.52 -18.14
CA GLU A 118 10.79 27.91 -19.31
C GLU A 118 11.50 26.60 -19.69
N ARG A 119 10.88 25.45 -19.36
CA ARG A 119 11.38 24.12 -19.67
C ARG A 119 10.24 23.23 -20.13
N SER A 120 10.42 22.58 -21.28
CA SER A 120 9.49 21.58 -21.76
C SER A 120 9.64 20.25 -21.01
N GLY A 121 8.55 19.48 -20.94
CA GLY A 121 8.58 18.12 -20.38
C GLY A 121 9.65 17.25 -21.02
N ASP A 122 9.85 17.32 -22.34
CA ASP A 122 10.86 16.54 -23.05
C ASP A 122 12.28 16.89 -22.61
N SER A 123 12.59 18.19 -22.42
CA SER A 123 13.91 18.61 -21.91
C SER A 123 14.21 18.09 -20.52
N LEU A 124 13.17 17.91 -19.68
CA LEU A 124 13.29 17.32 -18.33
C LEU A 124 13.44 15.81 -18.39
N LEU A 125 12.76 15.12 -19.31
CA LEU A 125 12.97 13.69 -19.57
C LEU A 125 14.38 13.41 -20.08
N ASP A 126 14.94 14.30 -20.88
CA ASP A 126 16.33 14.18 -21.36
C ASP A 126 17.36 14.29 -20.22
N LEU A 127 17.09 15.04 -19.17
CA LEU A 127 17.96 15.03 -17.97
C LEU A 127 17.99 13.64 -17.33
N LEU A 128 16.82 13.00 -17.19
CA LEU A 128 16.74 11.65 -16.61
C LEU A 128 17.48 10.61 -17.46
N ARG A 129 17.34 10.67 -18.79
CA ARG A 129 18.02 9.72 -19.71
C ARG A 129 19.56 9.80 -19.66
N ARG A 130 20.12 10.87 -19.11
CA ARG A 130 21.57 11.10 -19.01
C ARG A 130 22.16 10.64 -17.70
N ILE A 131 21.35 10.08 -16.80
CA ILE A 131 21.87 9.53 -15.55
C ILE A 131 22.81 8.38 -15.91
N ASP A 132 24.06 8.50 -15.47
CA ASP A 132 25.05 7.42 -15.65
C ASP A 132 24.76 6.28 -14.67
N SER A 133 24.56 5.09 -15.20
CA SER A 133 24.29 3.88 -14.41
C SER A 133 25.56 3.19 -13.89
N THR A 134 26.72 3.57 -14.39
CA THR A 134 27.99 2.86 -14.14
C THR A 134 28.35 2.75 -12.66
N GLU A 135 28.17 3.81 -11.87
CA GLU A 135 28.43 3.77 -10.43
C GLU A 135 27.53 2.79 -9.67
N LYS A 136 26.26 2.65 -10.10
CA LYS A 136 25.33 1.69 -9.48
C LYS A 136 25.65 0.26 -9.86
N GLU A 137 26.08 0.01 -11.08
CA GLU A 137 26.49 -1.32 -11.54
C GLU A 137 27.69 -1.82 -10.72
N ILE A 138 28.68 -0.96 -10.45
CA ILE A 138 29.81 -1.30 -9.59
C ILE A 138 29.38 -1.62 -8.15
N LYS A 139 28.46 -0.83 -7.57
CA LYS A 139 27.93 -1.08 -6.21
C LYS A 139 27.09 -2.38 -6.16
N ASN A 140 26.40 -2.72 -7.21
CA ASN A 140 25.59 -3.93 -7.29
C ASN A 140 26.43 -5.21 -7.36
N GLN A 141 27.70 -5.16 -7.78
CA GLN A 141 28.59 -6.32 -7.78
C GLN A 141 28.90 -6.86 -6.37
N SER A 142 28.74 -6.06 -5.32
CA SER A 142 28.95 -6.46 -3.92
C SER A 142 27.71 -6.93 -3.19
N LEU A 143 26.58 -7.11 -3.89
CA LEU A 143 25.31 -7.53 -3.31
C LEU A 143 25.37 -8.95 -2.78
N THR A 144 25.00 -9.15 -1.53
CA THR A 144 25.02 -10.47 -0.88
C THR A 144 23.63 -10.97 -0.45
N HIS A 145 22.73 -10.07 -0.09
CA HIS A 145 21.39 -10.38 0.42
C HIS A 145 20.37 -9.56 -0.34
N ILE A 146 19.54 -10.23 -1.10
CA ILE A 146 18.55 -9.56 -1.94
C ILE A 146 17.12 -10.05 -1.66
N GLY A 147 16.15 -9.21 -1.95
CA GLY A 147 14.76 -9.59 -2.03
C GLY A 147 14.27 -9.43 -3.47
N VAL A 148 13.35 -10.30 -3.88
CA VAL A 148 12.73 -10.25 -5.20
C VAL A 148 11.21 -10.36 -5.10
N ASP A 149 10.52 -9.57 -5.94
CA ASP A 149 9.06 -9.60 -6.03
C ASP A 149 8.62 -9.23 -7.45
N ASP A 150 7.39 -9.61 -7.84
CA ASP A 150 6.85 -9.20 -9.13
C ASP A 150 6.05 -7.89 -9.01
N PHE A 151 6.05 -7.12 -10.08
CA PHE A 151 5.17 -5.97 -10.21
C PHE A 151 4.52 -5.94 -11.59
N SER A 152 3.26 -5.50 -11.65
CA SER A 152 2.58 -5.34 -12.92
C SER A 152 3.04 -4.06 -13.63
N PHE A 153 3.67 -4.19 -14.79
CA PHE A 153 3.98 -3.05 -15.65
C PHE A 153 2.74 -2.59 -16.42
N ARG A 154 2.03 -3.53 -17.06
CA ARG A 154 0.68 -3.30 -17.62
C ARG A 154 -0.28 -4.29 -16.98
N ARG A 155 -1.35 -3.75 -16.36
CA ARG A 155 -2.27 -4.57 -15.57
C ARG A 155 -2.82 -5.75 -16.37
N GLY A 156 -2.52 -6.97 -15.89
CA GLY A 156 -2.99 -8.21 -16.48
C GLY A 156 -2.25 -8.66 -17.74
N VAL A 157 -1.27 -7.89 -18.24
CA VAL A 157 -0.54 -8.20 -19.49
C VAL A 157 0.94 -8.38 -19.21
N ASP A 158 1.61 -7.33 -18.73
CA ASP A 158 3.07 -7.33 -18.55
C ASP A 158 3.45 -7.24 -17.08
N PHE A 159 4.34 -8.14 -16.67
CA PHE A 159 4.91 -8.17 -15.32
C PHE A 159 6.43 -8.07 -15.40
N GLY A 160 6.99 -7.29 -14.48
CA GLY A 160 8.43 -7.20 -14.27
C GLY A 160 8.82 -7.72 -12.89
N THR A 161 10.11 -7.80 -12.63
CA THR A 161 10.70 -8.17 -11.34
C THR A 161 11.38 -6.96 -10.72
N VAL A 162 11.16 -6.70 -9.44
CA VAL A 162 11.95 -5.77 -8.64
C VAL A 162 12.93 -6.54 -7.78
N ILE A 163 14.16 -6.08 -7.74
CA ILE A 163 15.24 -6.63 -6.93
C ILE A 163 15.68 -5.55 -5.96
N CYS A 164 15.67 -5.87 -4.66
CA CYS A 164 16.02 -4.95 -3.59
C CYS A 164 17.20 -5.49 -2.79
N ASP A 165 18.09 -4.63 -2.36
CA ASP A 165 19.09 -4.97 -1.36
C ASP A 165 18.45 -4.98 0.04
N LEU A 166 18.54 -6.10 0.73
CA LEU A 166 17.97 -6.29 2.07
C LEU A 166 18.73 -5.53 3.17
N LYS A 167 19.96 -5.06 2.90
CA LYS A 167 20.75 -4.29 3.85
C LYS A 167 20.42 -2.79 3.78
N THR A 168 20.32 -2.25 2.56
CA THR A 168 20.06 -0.82 2.34
C THR A 168 18.57 -0.52 2.17
N HIS A 169 17.73 -1.55 1.99
CA HIS A 169 16.29 -1.48 1.73
C HIS A 169 15.92 -0.76 0.42
N ARG A 170 16.89 -0.60 -0.48
CA ARG A 170 16.69 0.12 -1.75
C ARG A 170 16.54 -0.84 -2.92
N PRO A 171 15.76 -0.47 -3.94
CA PRO A 171 15.76 -1.21 -5.20
C PRO A 171 17.14 -1.05 -5.86
N VAL A 172 17.67 -2.16 -6.32
CA VAL A 172 18.96 -2.23 -7.03
C VAL A 172 18.76 -2.46 -8.52
N GLU A 173 17.66 -3.13 -8.88
CA GLU A 173 17.29 -3.36 -10.27
C GLU A 173 15.77 -3.58 -10.43
N ILE A 174 15.27 -3.26 -11.62
CA ILE A 174 14.00 -3.77 -12.10
C ILE A 174 14.18 -4.45 -13.46
N LEU A 175 13.62 -5.63 -13.64
CA LEU A 175 13.64 -6.38 -14.89
C LEU A 175 12.31 -6.22 -15.63
N ALA A 176 12.36 -6.14 -16.95
CA ALA A 176 11.16 -6.00 -17.79
C ALA A 176 10.29 -7.28 -17.81
N SER A 177 10.77 -8.38 -17.26
CA SER A 177 10.10 -9.66 -17.23
C SER A 177 10.20 -10.31 -15.85
N ARG A 178 9.20 -11.14 -15.51
CA ARG A 178 9.25 -12.04 -14.36
C ARG A 178 9.63 -13.48 -14.74
N SER A 179 10.21 -13.68 -15.92
CA SER A 179 10.62 -15.01 -16.38
C SER A 179 11.80 -15.56 -15.61
N THR A 180 11.89 -16.88 -15.53
CA THR A 180 13.04 -17.58 -14.96
C THR A 180 14.35 -17.16 -15.62
N GLN A 181 14.35 -16.99 -16.95
CA GLN A 181 15.52 -16.64 -17.72
C GLN A 181 16.06 -15.25 -17.39
N ALA A 182 15.17 -14.24 -17.33
CA ALA A 182 15.58 -12.87 -17.02
C ALA A 182 16.22 -12.73 -15.63
N PHE A 183 15.66 -13.42 -14.63
CA PHE A 183 16.24 -13.40 -13.28
C PHE A 183 17.53 -14.23 -13.18
N LYS A 184 17.61 -15.35 -13.90
CA LYS A 184 18.82 -16.16 -14.02
C LYS A 184 19.98 -15.34 -14.60
N GLU A 185 19.80 -14.69 -15.74
CA GLU A 185 20.82 -13.86 -16.39
C GLU A 185 21.30 -12.71 -15.47
N TRP A 186 20.38 -12.16 -14.66
CA TRP A 186 20.76 -11.16 -13.68
C TRP A 186 21.61 -11.77 -12.55
N LEU A 187 21.24 -12.93 -12.01
CA LEU A 187 22.01 -13.62 -10.96
C LEU A 187 23.41 -14.02 -11.43
N GLU A 188 23.54 -14.50 -12.67
CA GLU A 188 24.85 -14.86 -13.26
C GLU A 188 25.83 -13.68 -13.29
N LYS A 189 25.32 -12.46 -13.44
CA LYS A 189 26.11 -11.22 -13.35
C LYS A 189 26.43 -10.79 -11.90
N HIS A 190 25.80 -11.42 -10.91
CA HIS A 190 25.94 -11.07 -9.49
C HIS A 190 26.29 -12.28 -8.63
N PRO A 191 27.46 -12.91 -8.84
CA PRO A 191 27.84 -14.17 -8.17
C PRO A 191 28.06 -14.01 -6.66
N SER A 192 28.13 -12.78 -6.15
CA SER A 192 28.26 -12.47 -4.72
C SER A 192 26.97 -12.68 -3.92
N VAL A 193 25.82 -12.91 -4.59
CA VAL A 193 24.52 -13.13 -3.93
C VAL A 193 24.51 -14.48 -3.20
N LYS A 194 24.27 -14.44 -1.89
CA LYS A 194 24.23 -15.61 -1.00
C LYS A 194 22.84 -15.92 -0.45
N LEU A 195 21.96 -14.92 -0.42
CA LEU A 195 20.64 -15.04 0.17
C LEU A 195 19.60 -14.28 -0.64
N VAL A 196 18.45 -14.93 -0.88
CA VAL A 196 17.34 -14.36 -1.64
C VAL A 196 16.02 -14.55 -0.86
N THR A 197 15.36 -13.44 -0.48
CA THR A 197 13.95 -13.49 -0.05
C THR A 197 13.04 -13.41 -1.27
N ARG A 198 11.99 -14.21 -1.31
CA ARG A 198 11.08 -14.28 -2.44
C ARG A 198 9.66 -14.66 -2.02
N ASP A 199 8.69 -14.34 -2.84
CA ASP A 199 7.42 -15.03 -2.82
C ASP A 199 7.61 -16.52 -3.22
N ARG A 200 6.55 -17.30 -3.14
CA ARG A 200 6.62 -18.74 -3.48
C ARG A 200 6.44 -19.03 -4.97
N ALA A 201 6.72 -18.06 -5.86
CA ALA A 201 6.69 -18.28 -7.30
C ALA A 201 7.78 -19.26 -7.74
N THR A 202 7.38 -20.27 -8.50
CA THR A 202 8.29 -21.30 -9.00
C THR A 202 9.34 -20.77 -9.98
N THR A 203 9.08 -19.62 -10.61
CA THR A 203 9.99 -18.96 -11.54
C THR A 203 11.29 -18.55 -10.86
N TYR A 204 11.22 -17.93 -9.68
CA TYR A 204 12.41 -17.52 -8.93
C TYR A 204 13.16 -18.71 -8.35
N THR A 205 12.45 -19.71 -7.80
CA THR A 205 13.07 -20.94 -7.31
C THR A 205 13.90 -21.64 -8.38
N LYS A 206 13.33 -21.80 -9.60
CA LYS A 206 14.02 -22.43 -10.73
C LYS A 206 15.26 -21.63 -11.18
N ALA A 207 15.13 -20.30 -11.24
CA ALA A 207 16.27 -19.43 -11.61
C ALA A 207 17.42 -19.58 -10.62
N ILE A 208 17.14 -19.53 -9.32
CA ILE A 208 18.16 -19.65 -8.28
C ILE A 208 18.85 -21.03 -8.35
N HIS A 209 18.07 -22.12 -8.38
CA HIS A 209 18.63 -23.47 -8.46
C HIS A 209 19.49 -23.71 -9.72
N SER A 210 19.09 -23.12 -10.86
CA SER A 210 19.84 -23.28 -12.10
C SER A 210 21.10 -22.43 -12.18
N THR A 211 21.23 -21.39 -11.33
CA THR A 211 22.41 -20.53 -11.27
C THR A 211 23.38 -20.97 -10.17
N ASN A 212 22.90 -21.07 -8.95
CA ASN A 212 23.68 -21.53 -7.82
C ASN A 212 22.76 -22.13 -6.75
N PRO A 213 22.77 -23.46 -6.54
CA PRO A 213 21.93 -24.15 -5.56
C PRO A 213 22.28 -23.81 -4.10
N ASP A 214 23.48 -23.27 -3.81
CA ASP A 214 23.90 -22.93 -2.46
C ASP A 214 23.30 -21.59 -1.96
N ILE A 215 22.64 -20.86 -2.82
CA ILE A 215 21.94 -19.63 -2.41
C ILE A 215 20.81 -19.97 -1.45
N ILE A 216 20.87 -19.37 -0.26
CA ILE A 216 19.83 -19.52 0.77
C ILE A 216 18.56 -18.82 0.29
N GLN A 217 17.47 -19.58 0.15
CA GLN A 217 16.17 -19.04 -0.22
C GLN A 217 15.30 -18.88 1.02
N ILE A 218 14.62 -17.75 1.13
CA ILE A 218 13.71 -17.43 2.24
C ILE A 218 12.32 -17.12 1.66
N ALA A 219 11.33 -17.89 2.06
CA ALA A 219 9.94 -17.65 1.66
C ALA A 219 9.29 -16.53 2.49
N ASP A 220 8.38 -15.77 1.89
CA ASP A 220 7.65 -14.74 2.62
C ASP A 220 6.60 -15.33 3.57
N LYS A 221 6.74 -15.04 4.87
CA LYS A 221 5.83 -15.50 5.95
C LYS A 221 4.38 -15.09 5.71
N TRP A 222 4.15 -13.88 5.22
CA TRP A 222 2.81 -13.39 4.98
C TRP A 222 2.08 -14.20 3.91
N HIS A 223 2.78 -14.60 2.85
CA HIS A 223 2.20 -15.37 1.75
C HIS A 223 1.71 -16.75 2.18
N PHE A 224 2.44 -17.46 3.04
CA PHE A 224 1.93 -18.79 3.46
C PHE A 224 0.84 -18.69 4.52
N LEU A 225 0.83 -17.67 5.40
CA LEU A 225 -0.30 -17.40 6.28
C LEU A 225 -1.56 -17.00 5.49
N LYS A 226 -1.40 -16.16 4.47
CA LYS A 226 -2.49 -15.78 3.56
C LYS A 226 -3.04 -16.99 2.81
N ASN A 227 -2.17 -17.83 2.26
CA ASN A 227 -2.58 -19.04 1.56
C ASN A 227 -3.37 -20.00 2.47
N LEU A 228 -3.00 -20.12 3.75
CA LEU A 228 -3.77 -20.89 4.72
C LEU A 228 -5.14 -20.26 5.00
N LEU A 229 -5.21 -18.93 5.11
CA LEU A 229 -6.50 -18.23 5.25
C LEU A 229 -7.40 -18.46 4.03
N ASP A 230 -6.82 -18.50 2.84
CA ASP A 230 -7.59 -18.77 1.62
C ASP A 230 -8.10 -20.23 1.58
N VAL A 231 -7.32 -21.22 2.08
CA VAL A 231 -7.81 -22.58 2.33
C VAL A 231 -9.02 -22.60 3.26
N VAL A 232 -8.98 -21.84 4.36
CA VAL A 232 -10.14 -21.72 5.27
C VAL A 232 -11.34 -21.12 4.54
N LYS A 233 -11.16 -20.01 3.80
CA LYS A 233 -12.24 -19.34 3.05
C LYS A 233 -12.88 -20.26 2.02
N GLU A 234 -12.07 -20.97 1.25
CA GLU A 234 -12.56 -21.90 0.21
C GLU A 234 -13.27 -23.11 0.82
N THR A 235 -12.72 -23.68 1.91
CA THR A 235 -13.35 -24.80 2.63
C THR A 235 -14.72 -24.38 3.17
N ILE A 236 -14.82 -23.24 3.84
CA ILE A 236 -16.09 -22.73 4.35
C ILE A 236 -17.05 -22.38 3.21
N SER A 237 -16.55 -21.81 2.10
CA SER A 237 -17.40 -21.44 0.96
C SER A 237 -17.97 -22.67 0.24
N SER A 238 -17.23 -23.75 0.15
CA SER A 238 -17.70 -25.01 -0.45
C SER A 238 -18.71 -25.72 0.47
N ARG A 239 -18.51 -25.69 1.78
CA ARG A 239 -19.43 -26.29 2.76
C ARG A 239 -20.75 -25.55 2.89
N PHE A 240 -20.74 -24.22 2.81
CA PHE A 240 -21.90 -23.36 3.01
C PHE A 240 -22.21 -22.52 1.77
N PRO A 241 -22.66 -23.11 0.66
CA PRO A 241 -22.89 -22.38 -0.60
C PRO A 241 -23.94 -21.28 -0.48
N LYS A 242 -24.96 -21.44 0.38
CA LYS A 242 -26.04 -20.44 0.60
C LYS A 242 -25.61 -19.20 1.37
N GLY A 243 -24.38 -19.12 1.84
CA GLY A 243 -23.83 -17.90 2.46
C GLY A 243 -24.09 -17.75 3.97
N TRP A 244 -24.89 -18.61 4.57
CA TRP A 244 -25.21 -18.62 5.99
C TRP A 244 -25.46 -20.06 6.46
N PHE A 245 -25.33 -20.28 7.76
CA PHE A 245 -25.43 -21.56 8.41
C PHE A 245 -26.46 -21.49 9.54
N ILE A 246 -27.26 -22.53 9.69
CA ILE A 246 -28.23 -22.69 10.78
C ILE A 246 -27.69 -23.79 11.69
N ILE A 247 -27.44 -23.43 12.95
CA ILE A 247 -27.01 -24.38 13.98
C ILE A 247 -28.26 -24.68 14.82
N PRO A 248 -28.72 -25.95 14.91
CA PRO A 248 -29.74 -26.32 15.88
C PRO A 248 -29.22 -26.06 17.30
N GLU A 249 -29.97 -25.36 18.15
CA GLU A 249 -29.64 -25.31 19.58
C GLU A 249 -29.77 -26.73 20.15
N CYS A 250 -28.71 -27.21 20.77
CA CYS A 250 -28.76 -28.44 21.56
C CYS A 250 -29.69 -28.22 22.75
N PRO A 251 -30.65 -29.12 23.05
CA PRO A 251 -31.44 -29.00 24.26
C PRO A 251 -30.50 -29.03 25.45
N VAL A 252 -30.47 -27.95 26.21
CA VAL A 252 -29.82 -27.88 27.51
C VAL A 252 -30.57 -28.89 28.39
N LEU A 253 -29.88 -29.92 28.88
CA LEU A 253 -30.37 -30.76 29.97
C LEU A 253 -30.58 -29.81 31.15
N GLU A 254 -31.85 -29.49 31.42
CA GLU A 254 -32.26 -28.79 32.64
C GLU A 254 -31.89 -29.64 33.83
N THR A 255 -30.89 -29.24 34.59
CA THR A 255 -30.74 -29.66 35.96
C THR A 255 -31.79 -28.92 36.74
N THR A 256 -32.79 -29.67 37.16
CA THR A 256 -33.80 -29.27 38.16
C THR A 256 -33.08 -28.92 39.47
N ASP A 257 -33.19 -27.67 39.89
CA ASP A 257 -33.26 -27.37 41.29
C ASP A 257 -34.20 -26.19 41.55
N ASN A 258 -35.02 -26.41 42.53
CA ASN A 258 -36.28 -25.77 42.90
C ASN A 258 -36.15 -24.36 43.48
N GLU A 259 -37.24 -23.62 43.27
CA GLU A 259 -37.98 -22.72 44.18
C GLU A 259 -37.22 -21.51 44.79
N THR A 260 -37.70 -20.34 44.51
CA THR A 260 -38.70 -19.66 45.36
C THR A 260 -39.23 -18.39 44.70
N ASP A 261 -40.55 -18.25 44.79
CA ASP A 261 -41.35 -17.05 44.51
C ASP A 261 -40.84 -15.78 45.17
N ILE A 262 -41.09 -14.63 44.59
CA ILE A 262 -41.86 -13.51 45.20
C ILE A 262 -42.07 -12.35 44.18
N ALA A 263 -43.39 -12.16 43.93
CA ALA A 263 -44.17 -10.92 43.80
C ALA A 263 -43.71 -9.72 42.96
N THR A 264 -44.51 -9.49 41.93
CA THR A 264 -45.01 -8.20 41.37
C THR A 264 -44.87 -6.96 42.29
N THR A 265 -44.37 -5.88 41.68
CA THR A 265 -45.03 -4.55 41.77
C THR A 265 -44.64 -3.70 40.56
N ASN A 266 -45.71 -3.15 39.98
CA ASN A 266 -45.64 -2.00 39.06
C ASN A 266 -45.14 -0.77 39.82
N GLU A 267 -44.37 0.09 39.15
CA GLU A 267 -44.62 1.54 39.16
C GLU A 267 -43.62 2.31 38.31
N GLU A 268 -44.20 3.09 37.43
CA GLU A 268 -43.92 4.48 36.99
C GLU A 268 -42.51 4.92 36.63
N SER A 269 -42.49 5.37 35.38
CA SER A 269 -41.66 6.40 34.74
C SER A 269 -40.81 7.30 35.66
N THR A 270 -39.51 7.16 35.59
CA THR A 270 -38.58 8.25 35.86
C THR A 270 -37.48 8.29 34.79
N VAL A 271 -37.21 9.51 34.37
CA VAL A 271 -36.25 9.93 33.37
C VAL A 271 -34.90 9.28 33.62
N SER A 272 -34.49 8.35 32.76
CA SER A 272 -33.16 7.73 32.83
C SER A 272 -32.11 8.65 32.21
N HIS A 273 -31.16 9.06 33.00
CA HIS A 273 -29.86 9.57 32.52
C HIS A 273 -29.28 8.56 31.52
N GLU A 274 -29.18 8.95 30.26
CA GLU A 274 -28.47 8.17 29.23
C GLU A 274 -27.03 7.95 29.66
N SER A 275 -26.67 6.73 30.03
CA SER A 275 -25.31 6.34 30.28
C SER A 275 -24.53 6.36 28.97
N LEU A 276 -23.43 7.12 28.94
CA LEU A 276 -22.50 7.18 27.83
C LEU A 276 -21.96 5.77 27.51
N SER A 277 -21.83 5.43 26.24
CA SER A 277 -21.20 4.17 25.84
C SER A 277 -19.75 4.12 26.29
N GLU A 278 -19.16 2.92 26.51
CA GLU A 278 -17.76 2.75 26.95
C GLU A 278 -16.75 3.52 26.09
N LYS A 279 -17.01 3.63 24.78
CA LYS A 279 -16.16 4.40 23.84
C LYS A 279 -16.28 5.91 24.02
N GLU A 280 -17.45 6.39 24.37
CA GLU A 280 -17.68 7.81 24.66
C GLU A 280 -17.11 8.18 26.02
N GLN A 281 -17.19 7.29 27.00
CA GLN A 281 -16.56 7.45 28.31
C GLN A 281 -15.03 7.51 28.20
N SER A 282 -14.40 6.57 27.47
CA SER A 282 -12.96 6.53 27.25
C SER A 282 -12.46 7.79 26.53
N LYS A 283 -13.23 8.28 25.57
CA LYS A 283 -12.90 9.51 24.85
C LYS A 283 -13.08 10.75 25.70
N TRP A 284 -14.06 10.79 26.57
CA TRP A 284 -14.29 11.89 27.49
C TRP A 284 -13.20 11.97 28.54
N THR A 285 -12.75 10.83 29.08
CA THR A 285 -11.61 10.75 30.01
C THR A 285 -10.35 11.34 29.37
N LEU A 286 -10.06 11.01 28.10
CA LEU A 286 -8.93 11.58 27.37
C LEU A 286 -9.08 13.10 27.19
N ILE A 287 -10.27 13.62 26.93
CA ILE A 287 -10.52 15.05 26.80
C ILE A 287 -10.25 15.80 28.11
N LEU A 288 -10.72 15.25 29.23
CA LEU A 288 -10.46 15.81 30.56
C LEU A 288 -8.96 15.81 30.90
N GLU A 289 -8.24 14.76 30.54
CA GLU A 289 -6.78 14.67 30.70
C GLU A 289 -6.06 15.76 29.88
N VAL A 290 -6.46 15.98 28.63
CA VAL A 290 -5.91 17.04 27.78
C VAL A 290 -6.15 18.42 28.38
N GLN A 291 -7.32 18.69 28.91
CA GLN A 291 -7.65 19.96 29.57
C GLN A 291 -6.83 20.19 30.83
N LYS A 292 -6.67 19.16 31.66
CA LYS A 292 -5.84 19.20 32.88
C LYS A 292 -4.37 19.50 32.58
N VAL A 293 -3.79 18.78 31.60
CA VAL A 293 -2.39 18.99 31.18
C VAL A 293 -2.21 20.37 30.53
N TYR A 294 -3.19 20.85 29.79
CA TYR A 294 -3.14 22.20 29.21
C TYR A 294 -3.19 23.30 30.30
N GLN A 295 -3.99 23.13 31.34
CA GLN A 295 -4.01 24.05 32.48
C GLN A 295 -2.65 24.12 33.21
N GLN A 296 -1.92 23.01 33.27
CA GLN A 296 -0.58 22.97 33.88
C GLN A 296 0.52 23.57 33.02
N LEU A 297 0.48 23.34 31.70
CA LEU A 297 1.56 23.71 30.76
C LEU A 297 1.33 25.04 30.04
N GLY A 298 0.10 25.55 29.99
CA GLY A 298 -0.28 26.82 29.33
C GLY A 298 -0.04 26.87 27.81
N SER A 299 0.41 25.77 27.19
CA SER A 299 0.84 25.76 25.80
C SER A 299 0.32 24.54 25.02
N ILE A 300 -0.46 24.79 23.96
CA ILE A 300 -0.99 23.75 23.06
C ILE A 300 0.14 22.88 22.48
N ARG A 301 1.30 23.49 22.17
CA ARG A 301 2.43 22.77 21.58
C ARG A 301 3.10 21.83 22.58
N GLN A 302 3.22 22.23 23.85
CA GLN A 302 3.79 21.40 24.90
C GLN A 302 2.82 20.29 25.32
N THR A 303 1.52 20.57 25.45
CA THR A 303 0.46 19.59 25.72
C THR A 303 0.39 18.53 24.63
N ALA A 304 0.45 18.94 23.37
CA ALA A 304 0.45 18.04 22.22
C ALA A 304 1.67 17.07 22.22
N ARG A 305 2.85 17.56 22.61
CA ARG A 305 4.05 16.72 22.77
C ARG A 305 3.95 15.77 23.95
N HIS A 306 3.47 16.27 25.08
CA HIS A 306 3.36 15.49 26.32
C HIS A 306 2.41 14.30 26.16
N LEU A 307 1.24 14.54 25.56
CA LEU A 307 0.21 13.51 25.35
C LEU A 307 0.30 12.79 23.99
N LYS A 308 1.34 13.07 23.20
CA LYS A 308 1.55 12.51 21.83
C LYS A 308 0.32 12.68 20.90
N LEU A 309 -0.38 13.82 21.02
CA LEU A 309 -1.55 14.16 20.23
C LEU A 309 -1.23 15.24 19.18
N SER A 310 -2.09 15.36 18.14
CA SER A 310 -1.98 16.45 17.18
C SER A 310 -2.40 17.78 17.82
N ARG A 311 -1.78 18.91 17.42
CA ARG A 311 -2.16 20.24 17.92
C ARG A 311 -3.63 20.56 17.64
N THR A 312 -4.14 20.17 16.47
CA THR A 312 -5.55 20.33 16.10
C THR A 312 -6.49 19.55 17.02
N SER A 313 -6.11 18.35 17.46
CA SER A 313 -6.87 17.59 18.45
C SER A 313 -6.87 18.27 19.80
N VAL A 314 -5.72 18.74 20.27
CA VAL A 314 -5.60 19.44 21.56
C VAL A 314 -6.44 20.73 21.55
N THR A 315 -6.35 21.56 20.51
CA THR A 315 -7.17 22.77 20.38
C THR A 315 -8.67 22.46 20.43
N LYS A 316 -9.10 21.42 19.75
CA LYS A 316 -10.50 20.98 19.75
C LYS A 316 -10.96 20.48 21.13
N TYR A 317 -10.11 19.74 21.83
CA TYR A 317 -10.45 19.14 23.12
C TYR A 317 -10.49 20.16 24.28
N ILE A 318 -9.67 21.20 24.21
CA ILE A 318 -9.71 22.31 25.19
C ILE A 318 -11.04 23.07 25.12
N GLN A 319 -11.67 23.17 23.95
CA GLN A 319 -12.90 23.93 23.74
C GLN A 319 -14.18 23.15 24.11
N LEU A 320 -14.07 21.86 24.42
CA LEU A 320 -15.24 21.03 24.71
C LEU A 320 -15.59 21.10 26.20
N SER A 321 -16.77 21.62 26.52
CA SER A 321 -17.33 21.68 27.88
C SER A 321 -18.20 20.46 28.23
N GLU A 322 -18.63 19.70 27.22
CA GLU A 322 -19.52 18.55 27.39
C GLU A 322 -18.99 17.34 26.58
N PRO A 323 -19.31 16.09 26.98
CA PRO A 323 -18.92 14.90 26.26
C PRO A 323 -19.47 14.94 24.82
N PRO A 324 -18.63 14.73 23.78
CA PRO A 324 -19.05 14.80 22.41
C PRO A 324 -19.99 13.64 22.07
N LYS A 325 -21.27 13.93 21.98
CA LYS A 325 -22.28 12.98 21.46
C LYS A 325 -21.99 12.72 19.97
N GLN A 326 -21.72 11.48 19.58
CA GLN A 326 -21.62 11.09 18.18
C GLN A 326 -23.01 10.96 17.56
N ILE A 327 -23.71 12.06 17.42
CA ILE A 327 -24.95 12.08 16.63
C ILE A 327 -24.53 12.06 15.17
N ARG A 328 -24.45 10.87 14.57
CA ARG A 328 -24.53 10.77 13.11
C ARG A 328 -25.89 11.31 12.73
N LYS A 329 -25.92 12.45 12.03
CA LYS A 329 -27.16 12.95 11.44
C LYS A 329 -27.80 11.77 10.68
N PRO A 330 -29.03 11.34 11.00
CA PRO A 330 -29.67 10.25 10.28
C PRO A 330 -29.70 10.63 8.81
N ARG A 331 -29.19 9.76 7.93
CA ARG A 331 -29.31 9.98 6.49
C ARG A 331 -30.78 10.03 6.16
N VAL A 332 -31.25 11.14 5.60
CA VAL A 332 -32.62 11.28 5.14
C VAL A 332 -32.95 10.09 4.25
N ASN A 333 -33.92 9.30 4.65
CA ASN A 333 -34.33 8.12 3.88
C ASN A 333 -35.05 8.58 2.60
N GLN A 334 -34.30 8.62 1.49
CA GLN A 334 -34.80 9.09 0.19
C GLN A 334 -36.03 8.28 -0.33
N PHE A 335 -36.28 7.11 0.22
CA PHE A 335 -37.43 6.26 -0.14
C PHE A 335 -38.70 6.55 0.68
N LEU A 336 -38.61 7.39 1.71
CA LEU A 336 -39.75 7.64 2.62
C LEU A 336 -41.03 8.07 1.88
N PRO A 337 -40.98 9.00 0.91
CA PRO A 337 -42.16 9.41 0.15
C PRO A 337 -42.76 8.33 -0.74
N TYR A 338 -41.95 7.33 -1.12
CA TYR A 338 -42.31 6.31 -2.12
C TYR A 338 -42.56 4.92 -1.50
N LEU A 339 -42.42 4.76 -0.18
CA LEU A 339 -42.49 3.45 0.48
C LEU A 339 -43.81 2.70 0.23
N ASN A 340 -44.93 3.38 0.30
CA ASN A 340 -46.27 2.78 0.10
C ASN A 340 -46.40 2.27 -1.35
N GLN A 341 -46.02 3.08 -2.33
CA GLN A 341 -46.04 2.70 -3.74
C GLN A 341 -45.10 1.55 -4.06
N ILE A 342 -43.87 1.58 -3.52
CA ILE A 342 -42.91 0.48 -3.70
C ILE A 342 -43.46 -0.81 -3.10
N THR A 343 -44.10 -0.74 -1.93
CA THR A 343 -44.69 -1.89 -1.27
C THR A 343 -45.82 -2.48 -2.11
N GLN A 344 -46.69 -1.65 -2.65
CA GLN A 344 -47.78 -2.04 -3.55
C GLN A 344 -47.22 -2.72 -4.82
N TRP A 345 -46.25 -2.10 -5.50
CA TRP A 345 -45.62 -2.69 -6.70
C TRP A 345 -44.87 -3.98 -6.40
N CYS A 346 -44.32 -4.14 -5.19
CA CYS A 346 -43.75 -5.40 -4.76
C CYS A 346 -44.78 -6.50 -4.56
N GLN A 347 -45.97 -6.16 -4.07
CA GLN A 347 -47.13 -7.09 -3.94
C GLN A 347 -47.69 -7.50 -5.30
N GLU A 348 -47.70 -6.58 -6.26
CA GLU A 348 -48.09 -6.81 -7.66
C GLU A 348 -47.00 -7.60 -8.46
N GLY A 349 -45.89 -7.98 -7.84
CA GLY A 349 -44.85 -8.79 -8.45
C GLY A 349 -43.89 -8.04 -9.41
N LYS A 350 -43.97 -6.70 -9.45
CA LYS A 350 -43.14 -5.90 -10.37
C LYS A 350 -41.62 -6.07 -10.06
N THR A 351 -40.80 -5.97 -11.11
CA THR A 351 -39.36 -6.11 -10.99
C THR A 351 -38.70 -4.84 -10.42
N ALA A 352 -37.57 -4.97 -9.74
CA ALA A 352 -36.83 -3.83 -9.19
C ALA A 352 -36.40 -2.81 -10.26
N ILE A 353 -36.14 -3.28 -11.50
CA ILE A 353 -35.78 -2.42 -12.65
C ILE A 353 -36.98 -1.59 -13.06
N TRP A 354 -38.16 -2.20 -13.15
CA TRP A 354 -39.42 -1.50 -13.47
C TRP A 354 -39.75 -0.46 -12.40
N ILE A 355 -39.69 -0.86 -11.12
CA ILE A 355 -39.92 0.04 -9.98
C ILE A 355 -38.97 1.24 -10.02
N HIS A 356 -37.72 1.01 -10.30
CA HIS A 356 -36.72 2.10 -10.42
C HIS A 356 -37.07 3.10 -11.53
N LYS A 357 -37.50 2.62 -12.71
CA LYS A 357 -37.93 3.49 -13.82
C LYS A 357 -39.13 4.37 -13.42
N GLN A 358 -40.12 3.81 -12.71
CA GLN A 358 -41.26 4.57 -12.22
C GLN A 358 -40.87 5.61 -11.16
N LEU A 359 -39.98 5.27 -10.25
CA LEU A 359 -39.47 6.20 -9.26
C LEU A 359 -38.72 7.38 -9.87
N ILE A 360 -37.93 7.16 -10.93
CA ILE A 360 -37.22 8.23 -11.65
C ILE A 360 -38.20 9.18 -12.31
N GLN A 361 -39.28 8.67 -12.92
CA GLN A 361 -40.34 9.50 -13.50
C GLN A 361 -41.06 10.38 -12.45
N GLN A 362 -41.06 9.95 -11.19
CA GLN A 362 -41.59 10.71 -10.05
C GLN A 362 -40.54 11.58 -9.34
N GLY A 363 -39.35 11.75 -9.92
CA GLY A 363 -38.31 12.65 -9.38
C GLY A 363 -37.32 12.01 -8.40
N PHE A 364 -37.29 10.68 -8.26
CA PHE A 364 -36.31 9.98 -7.43
C PHE A 364 -34.91 10.06 -8.04
N LYS A 365 -33.91 10.51 -7.25
CA LYS A 365 -32.54 10.72 -7.68
C LYS A 365 -31.54 9.64 -7.21
N GLY A 366 -32.05 8.53 -6.66
CA GLY A 366 -31.19 7.45 -6.13
C GLY A 366 -30.68 6.48 -7.22
N ALA A 367 -29.62 5.74 -6.93
CA ALA A 367 -29.02 4.77 -7.85
C ALA A 367 -29.90 3.49 -8.00
N PRO A 368 -29.83 2.77 -9.15
CA PRO A 368 -30.57 1.51 -9.36
C PRO A 368 -30.26 0.45 -8.30
N SER A 369 -29.02 0.40 -7.81
CA SER A 369 -28.57 -0.54 -6.77
C SER A 369 -29.26 -0.29 -5.43
N SER A 370 -29.51 0.97 -5.07
CA SER A 370 -30.23 1.32 -3.84
C SER A 370 -31.71 0.92 -3.92
N THR A 371 -32.36 1.11 -5.07
CA THR A 371 -33.72 0.65 -5.31
C THR A 371 -33.82 -0.88 -5.26
N ARG A 372 -32.88 -1.60 -5.89
CA ARG A 372 -32.84 -3.07 -5.84
C ARG A 372 -32.74 -3.58 -4.40
N ARG A 373 -31.88 -2.99 -3.58
CA ARG A 373 -31.75 -3.35 -2.16
C ARG A 373 -33.03 -3.08 -1.38
N LYS A 374 -33.67 -1.93 -1.61
CA LYS A 374 -34.95 -1.58 -0.92
C LYS A 374 -36.10 -2.49 -1.32
N VAL A 375 -36.21 -2.84 -2.60
CA VAL A 375 -37.19 -3.81 -3.10
C VAL A 375 -36.98 -5.20 -2.50
N GLN A 376 -35.72 -5.67 -2.37
CA GLN A 376 -35.41 -6.94 -1.72
C GLN A 376 -35.81 -6.93 -0.23
N GLU A 377 -35.53 -5.84 0.47
CA GLU A 377 -35.90 -5.65 1.88
C GLU A 377 -37.42 -5.72 2.07
N ILE A 378 -38.19 -4.99 1.25
CA ILE A 378 -39.66 -4.99 1.31
C ILE A 378 -40.22 -6.37 0.92
N LYS A 379 -39.70 -7.02 -0.12
CA LYS A 379 -40.17 -8.37 -0.50
C LYS A 379 -39.88 -9.41 0.59
N ALA A 380 -38.72 -9.31 1.27
CA ALA A 380 -38.41 -10.16 2.42
C ALA A 380 -39.38 -9.94 3.57
N THR A 381 -39.75 -8.69 3.89
CA THR A 381 -40.76 -8.36 4.92
C THR A 381 -42.14 -8.87 4.54
N LEU A 382 -42.53 -8.78 3.25
CA LEU A 382 -43.80 -9.29 2.75
C LEU A 382 -43.87 -10.83 2.76
N SER A 383 -42.74 -11.50 2.45
CA SER A 383 -42.60 -12.96 2.53
C SER A 383 -42.76 -13.46 3.96
N ILE A 384 -42.17 -12.77 4.94
CA ILE A 384 -42.31 -13.06 6.37
C ILE A 384 -43.78 -12.88 6.81
N LYS A 385 -44.50 -11.85 6.36
CA LYS A 385 -45.91 -11.66 6.67
C LYS A 385 -46.81 -12.72 6.02
N LYS A 386 -46.51 -13.22 4.81
CA LYS A 386 -47.23 -14.33 4.18
C LYS A 386 -47.04 -15.64 4.94
N ASN A 387 -45.81 -15.94 5.36
CA ASN A 387 -45.52 -17.13 6.12
C ASN A 387 -46.14 -17.09 7.54
N LYS A 388 -46.17 -15.92 8.21
CA LYS A 388 -46.86 -15.79 9.50
C LYS A 388 -48.36 -16.13 9.45
N LYS A 389 -49.08 -15.84 8.36
CA LYS A 389 -50.49 -16.20 8.21
C LYS A 389 -50.73 -17.71 8.01
N VAL A 390 -49.70 -18.47 7.63
CA VAL A 390 -49.75 -19.94 7.47
C VAL A 390 -49.26 -20.65 8.73
N GLU A 391 -48.36 -20.03 9.49
CA GLU A 391 -47.72 -20.61 10.70
C GLU A 391 -48.57 -20.48 11.97
N ASP A 392 -49.57 -19.60 12.01
CA ASP A 392 -50.52 -19.50 13.16
C ASP A 392 -51.43 -20.74 13.33
N LYS A 393 -51.25 -21.78 12.51
CA LYS A 393 -52.02 -23.04 12.59
C LYS A 393 -51.21 -24.26 13.04
N ILE A 394 -49.90 -24.15 13.29
CA ILE A 394 -49.09 -25.27 13.80
C ILE A 394 -48.25 -24.76 14.99
N ASN A 395 -48.88 -24.87 16.14
CA ASN A 395 -48.27 -24.57 17.42
C ASN A 395 -47.37 -25.75 17.84
N LYS A 396 -46.04 -25.57 17.82
CA LYS A 396 -45.08 -26.21 18.74
C LYS A 396 -43.75 -25.45 18.54
N ASN A 397 -43.17 -24.91 19.61
CA ASN A 397 -41.92 -24.13 19.65
C ASN A 397 -40.93 -24.54 18.55
N PRO A 398 -40.67 -23.69 17.54
CA PRO A 398 -39.62 -24.02 16.57
C PRO A 398 -38.28 -24.01 17.31
N PRO A 399 -37.39 -24.97 17.03
CA PRO A 399 -36.09 -24.95 17.62
C PRO A 399 -35.40 -23.62 17.33
N LYS A 400 -34.85 -22.99 18.37
CA LYS A 400 -34.06 -21.77 18.20
C LYS A 400 -32.85 -22.10 17.34
N TYR A 401 -32.66 -21.40 16.23
CA TYR A 401 -31.54 -21.57 15.34
C TYR A 401 -30.63 -20.35 15.41
N LEU A 402 -29.35 -20.57 15.66
CA LEU A 402 -28.32 -19.57 15.51
C LEU A 402 -27.91 -19.43 14.04
N LYS A 403 -27.96 -18.22 13.48
CA LYS A 403 -27.53 -17.92 12.11
C LYS A 403 -26.14 -17.34 12.14
N ALA A 404 -25.17 -18.03 11.55
CA ALA A 404 -23.82 -17.51 11.32
C ALA A 404 -23.55 -17.29 9.82
N THR A 405 -22.96 -16.16 9.49
CA THR A 405 -22.51 -15.87 8.11
C THR A 405 -21.17 -16.55 7.84
N LYS A 406 -20.86 -16.81 6.55
CA LYS A 406 -19.52 -17.32 6.16
C LYS A 406 -18.38 -16.50 6.74
N PHE A 407 -18.51 -15.17 6.73
CA PHE A 407 -17.49 -14.27 7.25
C PHE A 407 -17.27 -14.48 8.76
N GLN A 408 -18.34 -14.63 9.53
CA GLN A 408 -18.24 -14.93 10.96
C GLN A 408 -17.55 -16.26 11.20
N ILE A 409 -17.93 -17.33 10.48
CA ILE A 409 -17.30 -18.66 10.61
C ILE A 409 -15.81 -18.60 10.27
N ILE A 410 -15.45 -17.93 9.15
CA ILE A 410 -14.04 -17.74 8.77
C ILE A 410 -13.28 -16.98 9.86
N SER A 411 -13.88 -15.93 10.41
CA SER A 411 -13.30 -15.14 11.50
C SER A 411 -13.09 -15.97 12.76
N LEU A 412 -14.06 -16.80 13.16
CA LEU A 412 -13.98 -17.70 14.32
C LEU A 412 -12.86 -18.74 14.15
N ILE A 413 -12.79 -19.39 12.98
CA ILE A 413 -11.73 -20.37 12.70
C ILE A 413 -10.35 -19.75 12.66
N TRP A 414 -10.25 -18.49 12.19
CA TRP A 414 -8.96 -17.80 12.08
C TRP A 414 -8.47 -17.20 13.39
N ARG A 415 -9.34 -16.67 14.23
CA ARG A 415 -8.96 -16.00 15.49
C ARG A 415 -8.52 -17.03 16.54
N LYS A 416 -7.62 -16.61 17.45
CA LYS A 416 -7.23 -17.42 18.60
C LYS A 416 -8.38 -17.54 19.60
N ALA A 417 -8.53 -18.68 20.25
CA ALA A 417 -9.55 -18.91 21.27
C ALA A 417 -9.53 -17.83 22.39
N THR A 418 -8.33 -17.40 22.80
CA THR A 418 -8.12 -16.33 23.79
C THR A 418 -8.64 -14.96 23.39
N SER A 419 -8.93 -14.74 22.11
CA SER A 419 -9.45 -13.48 21.55
C SER A 419 -10.95 -13.54 21.24
N LEU A 420 -11.61 -14.67 21.50
CA LEU A 420 -13.03 -14.87 21.27
C LEU A 420 -13.82 -14.54 22.57
N THR A 421 -14.99 -13.97 22.39
CA THR A 421 -15.96 -13.81 23.50
C THR A 421 -16.58 -15.16 23.84
N GLN A 422 -17.22 -15.28 25.03
CA GLN A 422 -17.89 -16.52 25.43
C GLN A 422 -18.95 -16.95 24.41
N GLN A 423 -19.76 -16.01 23.90
CA GLN A 423 -20.76 -16.28 22.87
C GLN A 423 -20.14 -16.78 21.54
N GLU A 424 -18.98 -16.25 21.15
CA GLU A 424 -18.24 -16.72 19.97
C GLU A 424 -17.66 -18.12 20.18
N LEU A 425 -17.21 -18.45 21.38
CA LEU A 425 -16.74 -19.80 21.74
C LEU A 425 -17.88 -20.82 21.73
N ASP A 426 -19.03 -20.47 22.28
CA ASP A 426 -20.21 -21.33 22.28
C ASP A 426 -20.69 -21.61 20.84
N LEU A 427 -20.72 -20.56 19.98
CA LEU A 427 -21.03 -20.71 18.56
C LEU A 427 -20.01 -21.63 17.84
N LEU A 428 -18.72 -21.49 18.16
CA LEU A 428 -17.66 -22.33 17.60
C LEU A 428 -17.80 -23.80 18.05
N ASN A 429 -18.11 -24.04 19.31
CA ASN A 429 -18.32 -25.37 19.86
C ASN A 429 -19.54 -26.06 19.21
N GLN A 430 -20.66 -25.34 19.08
CA GLN A 430 -21.83 -25.84 18.37
C GLN A 430 -21.54 -26.14 16.90
N LEU A 431 -20.75 -25.30 16.22
CA LEU A 431 -20.30 -25.54 14.86
C LEU A 431 -19.50 -26.86 14.76
N PHE A 432 -18.63 -27.14 15.74
CA PHE A 432 -17.83 -28.37 15.78
C PHE A 432 -18.63 -29.62 16.09
N GLN A 433 -19.68 -29.53 16.90
CA GLN A 433 -20.59 -30.64 17.15
C GLN A 433 -21.31 -31.07 15.85
N GLY A 434 -21.73 -30.11 15.02
CA GLY A 434 -22.36 -30.38 13.73
C GLY A 434 -21.39 -30.76 12.59
N HIS A 435 -20.12 -30.37 12.71
CA HIS A 435 -19.11 -30.51 11.66
C HIS A 435 -17.72 -30.82 12.24
N SER A 436 -17.45 -32.07 12.54
CA SER A 436 -16.17 -32.54 13.11
C SER A 436 -14.94 -32.22 12.24
N ASP A 437 -15.11 -32.17 10.93
CA ASP A 437 -14.06 -31.78 9.98
C ASP A 437 -13.62 -30.31 10.16
N LEU A 438 -14.51 -29.42 10.55
CA LEU A 438 -14.17 -28.03 10.86
C LEU A 438 -13.39 -27.90 12.16
N SER A 439 -13.64 -28.75 13.16
CA SER A 439 -12.81 -28.84 14.37
C SER A 439 -11.39 -29.25 14.04
N LYS A 440 -11.21 -30.24 13.16
CA LYS A 440 -9.90 -30.68 12.68
C LYS A 440 -9.18 -29.57 11.89
N LEU A 441 -9.92 -28.85 11.03
CA LEU A 441 -9.39 -27.69 10.31
C LEU A 441 -8.95 -26.58 11.27
N TYR A 442 -9.78 -26.25 12.28
CA TYR A 442 -9.46 -25.26 13.30
C TYR A 442 -8.16 -25.60 14.02
N THR A 443 -8.03 -26.84 14.50
CA THR A 443 -6.83 -27.32 15.19
C THR A 443 -5.59 -27.19 14.30
N ALA A 444 -5.69 -27.60 13.03
CA ALA A 444 -4.60 -27.48 12.07
C ALA A 444 -4.19 -26.02 11.85
N VAL A 445 -5.16 -25.12 11.68
CA VAL A 445 -4.94 -23.69 11.45
C VAL A 445 -4.29 -23.03 12.66
N GLN A 446 -4.80 -23.26 13.87
CA GLN A 446 -4.25 -22.63 15.08
C GLN A 446 -2.82 -23.12 15.34
N LEU A 447 -2.57 -24.43 15.26
CA LEU A 447 -1.23 -24.98 15.42
C LEU A 447 -0.25 -24.39 14.40
N PHE A 448 -0.60 -24.33 13.12
CA PHE A 448 0.28 -23.75 12.11
C PHE A 448 0.62 -22.27 12.39
N ARG A 449 -0.39 -21.47 12.75
CA ARG A 449 -0.19 -20.06 13.08
C ARG A 449 0.74 -19.88 14.28
N ASP A 450 0.58 -20.70 15.31
CA ASP A 450 1.44 -20.66 16.50
C ASP A 450 2.87 -21.09 16.17
N LEU A 451 3.06 -22.13 15.38
CA LEU A 451 4.38 -22.58 14.90
C LEU A 451 5.12 -21.49 14.11
N VAL A 452 4.40 -20.81 13.21
CA VAL A 452 4.97 -19.70 12.43
C VAL A 452 5.29 -18.50 13.31
N THR A 453 4.43 -18.17 14.26
CA THR A 453 4.61 -17.02 15.15
C THR A 453 5.78 -17.25 16.13
N MET A 454 5.92 -18.47 16.64
CA MET A 454 6.96 -18.84 17.62
C MET A 454 8.28 -19.29 16.96
N GLY A 455 8.34 -19.42 15.63
CA GLY A 455 9.54 -19.85 14.90
C GLY A 455 9.94 -21.32 15.17
N GLN A 456 8.98 -22.22 15.46
CA GLN A 456 9.26 -23.59 15.84
C GLN A 456 9.49 -24.49 14.63
N VAL A 457 10.72 -24.56 14.13
CA VAL A 457 11.12 -25.26 12.90
C VAL A 457 10.80 -26.76 12.94
N VAL A 458 11.26 -27.49 13.97
CA VAL A 458 11.09 -28.96 14.06
C VAL A 458 9.61 -29.33 14.09
N LYS A 459 8.80 -28.59 14.81
CA LYS A 459 7.35 -28.82 14.88
C LYS A 459 6.63 -28.47 13.58
N LEU A 460 7.19 -27.56 12.76
CA LEU A 460 6.62 -27.25 11.44
C LEU A 460 6.72 -28.46 10.50
N SER A 461 7.88 -29.10 10.41
CA SER A 461 8.07 -30.31 9.58
C SER A 461 7.14 -31.43 10.05
N GLN A 462 7.04 -31.66 11.37
CA GLN A 462 6.09 -32.64 11.93
C GLN A 462 4.63 -32.29 11.61
N TRP A 463 4.28 -31.01 11.65
CA TRP A 463 2.94 -30.56 11.26
C TRP A 463 2.66 -30.86 9.77
N LEU A 464 3.61 -30.55 8.88
CA LEU A 464 3.47 -30.84 7.45
C LEU A 464 3.29 -32.33 7.19
N GLU A 465 4.04 -33.19 7.85
CA GLU A 465 3.91 -34.65 7.74
C GLU A 465 2.54 -35.15 8.22
N ARG A 466 2.05 -34.61 9.34
CA ARG A 466 0.74 -34.96 9.90
C ARG A 466 -0.42 -34.63 8.96
N TYR A 467 -0.34 -33.45 8.29
CA TYR A 467 -1.46 -32.91 7.52
C TYR A 467 -1.34 -33.11 5.99
N VAL A 468 -0.22 -33.65 5.48
CA VAL A 468 -0.01 -33.90 4.03
C VAL A 468 -1.00 -34.92 3.43
N ASN A 469 -1.59 -35.78 4.24
CA ASN A 469 -2.60 -36.75 3.85
C ASN A 469 -3.97 -36.48 4.50
N HIS A 470 -4.22 -35.24 4.96
CA HIS A 470 -5.46 -34.89 5.63
C HIS A 470 -6.70 -35.08 4.74
N GLU A 471 -7.85 -35.43 5.36
CA GLU A 471 -9.12 -35.70 4.66
C GLU A 471 -9.63 -34.47 3.89
N ILE A 472 -9.45 -33.23 4.42
CA ILE A 472 -9.81 -31.99 3.74
C ILE A 472 -8.86 -31.75 2.57
N LYS A 473 -9.37 -31.91 1.34
CA LYS A 473 -8.61 -31.76 0.09
C LYS A 473 -7.78 -30.48 0.01
N LEU A 474 -8.37 -29.35 0.31
CA LEU A 474 -7.70 -28.04 0.23
C LEU A 474 -6.54 -27.91 1.21
N LEU A 475 -6.68 -28.42 2.44
CA LEU A 475 -5.60 -28.43 3.43
C LEU A 475 -4.47 -29.39 3.00
N ARG A 476 -4.83 -30.57 2.50
CA ARG A 476 -3.86 -31.54 1.95
C ARG A 476 -3.04 -30.95 0.80
N GLU A 477 -3.69 -30.29 -0.15
CA GLU A 477 -3.00 -29.62 -1.27
C GLU A 477 -2.12 -28.46 -0.80
N PHE A 478 -2.56 -27.70 0.21
CA PHE A 478 -1.75 -26.68 0.85
C PHE A 478 -0.48 -27.29 1.45
N CYS A 479 -0.59 -28.36 2.25
CA CYS A 479 0.56 -29.02 2.86
C CYS A 479 1.53 -29.59 1.81
N ARG A 480 1.02 -30.22 0.74
CA ARG A 480 1.87 -30.71 -0.36
C ARG A 480 2.62 -29.59 -1.06
N ARG A 481 1.98 -28.45 -1.27
CA ARG A 481 2.66 -27.26 -1.82
C ARG A 481 3.71 -26.70 -0.86
N MET A 482 3.43 -26.71 0.45
CA MET A 482 4.38 -26.28 1.48
C MET A 482 5.60 -27.20 1.51
N LYS A 483 5.40 -28.52 1.45
CA LYS A 483 6.46 -29.51 1.50
C LYS A 483 7.44 -29.41 0.31
N ARG A 484 6.97 -29.01 -0.87
CA ARG A 484 7.85 -28.77 -2.03
C ARG A 484 8.85 -27.61 -1.84
N ASP A 485 8.57 -26.69 -0.93
CA ASP A 485 9.37 -25.50 -0.67
C ASP A 485 9.76 -25.40 0.82
N GLU A 486 9.81 -26.57 1.49
CA GLU A 486 9.94 -26.69 2.94
C GLU A 486 11.19 -25.97 3.46
N GLN A 487 12.34 -26.15 2.80
CA GLN A 487 13.57 -25.51 3.24
C GLN A 487 13.49 -23.98 3.24
N SER A 488 12.87 -23.37 2.24
CA SER A 488 12.72 -21.91 2.19
C SER A 488 11.78 -21.37 3.28
N ILE A 489 10.81 -22.17 3.69
CA ILE A 489 9.87 -21.86 4.78
C ILE A 489 10.59 -22.01 6.14
N ILE A 490 11.38 -23.06 6.31
CA ILE A 490 12.26 -23.23 7.48
C ILE A 490 13.20 -22.02 7.59
N ASN A 491 13.87 -21.65 6.51
CA ASN A 491 14.74 -20.49 6.47
C ASN A 491 13.99 -19.20 6.86
N ALA A 492 12.72 -19.06 6.47
CA ALA A 492 11.91 -17.92 6.86
C ALA A 492 11.68 -17.85 8.39
N LEU A 493 11.69 -18.96 9.10
CA LEU A 493 11.56 -18.99 10.57
C LEU A 493 12.89 -18.71 11.28
N VAL A 494 14.01 -19.11 10.66
CA VAL A 494 15.37 -19.00 11.23
C VAL A 494 15.99 -17.63 10.99
N TYR A 495 15.88 -17.12 9.76
CA TYR A 495 16.53 -15.86 9.38
C TYR A 495 15.62 -14.65 9.65
N PRO A 496 16.20 -13.49 9.99
CA PRO A 496 15.44 -12.27 10.31
C PRO A 496 14.91 -11.53 9.08
N TYR A 497 15.20 -12.01 7.88
CA TYR A 497 14.84 -11.35 6.63
C TYR A 497 13.40 -11.66 6.20
N THR A 498 12.72 -10.65 5.67
CA THR A 498 11.36 -10.76 5.13
C THR A 498 11.30 -10.11 3.75
N ASN A 499 10.28 -10.44 2.96
CA ASN A 499 10.06 -9.81 1.65
C ASN A 499 9.30 -8.47 1.71
N ALA A 500 8.96 -7.98 2.90
CA ALA A 500 8.22 -6.73 3.10
C ALA A 500 8.87 -5.50 2.45
N ILE A 501 10.22 -5.51 2.35
CA ILE A 501 10.99 -4.48 1.65
C ILE A 501 10.63 -4.43 0.17
N CYS A 502 10.52 -5.58 -0.48
CA CYS A 502 10.13 -5.67 -1.89
C CYS A 502 8.68 -5.24 -2.07
N GLU A 503 7.76 -5.68 -1.21
CA GLU A 503 6.35 -5.26 -1.24
C GLU A 503 6.22 -3.72 -1.12
N GLY A 504 6.98 -3.10 -0.20
CA GLY A 504 7.06 -1.65 -0.06
C GLY A 504 7.53 -0.97 -1.35
N ASN A 505 8.56 -1.50 -1.99
CA ASN A 505 9.08 -0.98 -3.26
C ASN A 505 8.12 -1.23 -4.44
N VAL A 506 7.41 -2.36 -4.47
CA VAL A 506 6.33 -2.60 -5.45
C VAL A 506 5.23 -1.54 -5.32
N ASN A 507 4.86 -1.15 -4.11
CA ASN A 507 3.89 -0.07 -3.89
C ASN A 507 4.44 1.29 -4.33
N ARG A 508 5.73 1.57 -4.11
CA ARG A 508 6.42 2.75 -4.64
C ARG A 508 6.42 2.77 -6.18
N ILE A 509 6.74 1.64 -6.83
CA ILE A 509 6.67 1.50 -8.29
C ILE A 509 5.25 1.80 -8.81
N LYS A 510 4.21 1.29 -8.15
CA LYS A 510 2.81 1.59 -8.49
C LYS A 510 2.51 3.09 -8.39
N MET A 511 3.05 3.78 -7.39
CA MET A 511 2.90 5.23 -7.22
C MET A 511 3.60 6.00 -8.34
N ILE A 512 4.86 5.67 -8.64
CA ILE A 512 5.65 6.28 -9.73
C ILE A 512 4.92 6.12 -11.07
N LYS A 513 4.40 4.93 -11.36
CA LYS A 513 3.59 4.67 -12.57
C LYS A 513 2.34 5.56 -12.65
N ARG A 514 1.63 5.74 -11.54
CA ARG A 514 0.45 6.62 -11.48
C ARG A 514 0.83 8.08 -11.74
N GLN A 515 1.94 8.57 -11.18
CA GLN A 515 2.46 9.92 -11.44
C GLN A 515 2.77 10.15 -12.92
N MET A 516 3.21 9.11 -13.64
CA MET A 516 3.49 9.16 -15.07
C MET A 516 2.26 8.83 -15.95
N TYR A 517 1.06 8.79 -15.38
CA TYR A 517 -0.20 8.49 -16.07
C TYR A 517 -0.19 7.16 -16.86
N GLY A 518 0.65 6.21 -16.49
CA GLY A 518 0.81 4.92 -17.14
C GLY A 518 1.45 4.97 -18.55
N ARG A 519 2.03 6.11 -18.95
CA ARG A 519 2.62 6.33 -20.29
C ARG A 519 4.15 6.19 -20.35
N ALA A 520 4.81 5.97 -19.23
CA ALA A 520 6.26 5.82 -19.22
C ALA A 520 6.73 4.56 -19.92
N SER A 521 7.86 4.66 -20.65
CA SER A 521 8.62 3.50 -21.08
C SER A 521 9.18 2.74 -19.86
N PHE A 522 9.53 1.47 -20.04
CA PHE A 522 10.15 0.69 -19.00
C PHE A 522 11.48 1.32 -18.51
N GLU A 523 12.30 1.81 -19.44
CA GLU A 523 13.58 2.47 -19.10
C GLU A 523 13.38 3.71 -18.23
N LEU A 524 12.40 4.56 -18.55
CA LEU A 524 12.12 5.73 -17.71
C LEU A 524 11.60 5.32 -16.33
N LEU A 525 10.79 4.26 -16.26
CA LEU A 525 10.36 3.70 -14.97
C LEU A 525 11.56 3.18 -14.17
N ARG A 526 12.47 2.45 -14.83
CA ARG A 526 13.71 1.93 -14.23
C ARG A 526 14.55 3.06 -13.62
N ILE A 527 14.81 4.11 -14.38
CA ILE A 527 15.55 5.28 -13.89
C ILE A 527 14.88 5.87 -12.66
N LYS A 528 13.56 6.14 -12.70
CA LYS A 528 12.85 6.71 -11.56
C LYS A 528 12.80 5.81 -10.34
N VAL A 529 12.75 4.51 -10.51
CA VAL A 529 12.75 3.55 -9.39
C VAL A 529 14.13 3.47 -8.73
N LEU A 530 15.18 3.47 -9.52
CA LEU A 530 16.53 3.26 -9.03
C LEU A 530 17.18 4.53 -8.46
N TYR A 531 16.81 5.71 -8.94
CA TYR A 531 17.50 6.96 -8.61
C TYR A 531 16.66 7.97 -7.81
N ALA A 532 15.32 7.75 -7.66
CA ALA A 532 14.46 8.59 -6.81
C ALA A 532 14.56 8.25 -5.32
#